data_db292c1331d99d10d27e0f876e4b403c
#
_entry.id   db292c1331d99d10d27e0f876e4b403c
#
_cell.length_a   1.000
_cell.length_b   1.000
_cell.length_c   1.000
_cell.angle_alpha   90.00
_cell.angle_beta   90.00
_cell.angle_gamma   90.00
#
_symmetry.space_group_name_H-M   'P 1'
#
loop_
_entity.id
_entity.type
_entity.pdbx_description
1 polymer ?
#
loop_
_entity_poly.entity_id
_entity_poly.type
_entity_poly.pdbx_seq_one_letter_code
_entity_poly.pdbx_strand_id
1 'polypeptide(L)'
;MAVSFSLLLNFGGYSFRDSYNETSVYDFASIDFVGMVDGEVFDGGSATNYRLELGSKSFIDTFEDQIVGMKVGDSKDVNVTFPENYQAENLKGKPAVFKVTLQKIERKELPEINDAFASNVSEFETLDEYKKDIEKRLQIKKDKEAERKLENDLIEQIVKNSEVEVPNVLVERQLDMFIQDLETRLSYQGLKIDQYLEYLGTTVEKLREERKEQAKETCKTRLVLEELIKKENLFVTDEELDAKLEENAKLYKKSLEDYKKSLDNHTIAYFENDILMKKVIDFLKANNNIA
;
A
#
# COMPACT_ATOMS: atom_id res chain seq x y z
N MET A 1 -17.52 26.06 -36.32
CA MET A 1 -17.77 25.11 -35.21
C MET A 1 -16.95 23.86 -35.48
N ALA A 2 -15.78 23.78 -34.94
CA ALA A 2 -14.92 22.60 -34.99
C ALA A 2 -14.90 21.99 -33.57
N VAL A 3 -15.63 20.92 -33.40
CA VAL A 3 -15.60 20.12 -32.19
C VAL A 3 -14.33 19.27 -32.30
N SER A 4 -13.29 19.70 -31.64
CA SER A 4 -12.08 18.88 -31.46
C SER A 4 -12.40 17.76 -30.49
N PHE A 5 -12.63 16.55 -31.02
CA PHE A 5 -12.66 15.32 -30.24
C PHE A 5 -11.21 15.03 -29.79
N SER A 6 -10.85 15.50 -28.63
CA SER A 6 -9.61 15.12 -27.97
C SER A 6 -9.75 13.69 -27.45
N LEU A 7 -8.80 12.85 -27.83
CA LEU A 7 -8.67 11.43 -27.51
C LEU A 7 -8.94 11.17 -26.01
N LEU A 8 -9.97 10.39 -25.73
CA LEU A 8 -10.23 9.77 -24.44
C LEU A 8 -9.10 8.80 -24.10
N LEU A 9 -8.07 9.28 -23.40
CA LEU A 9 -7.17 8.43 -22.66
C LEU A 9 -7.82 8.11 -21.30
N ASN A 10 -8.51 6.97 -21.28
CA ASN A 10 -9.16 6.41 -20.11
C ASN A 10 -8.11 5.99 -19.05
N PHE A 11 -7.77 6.91 -18.15
CA PHE A 11 -7.18 6.58 -16.86
C PHE A 11 -8.08 7.18 -15.77
N GLY A 12 -8.91 6.34 -15.15
CA GLY A 12 -9.63 6.67 -13.92
C GLY A 12 -10.88 7.55 -14.04
N GLY A 13 -11.64 7.49 -15.14
CA GLY A 13 -12.98 8.10 -15.21
C GLY A 13 -13.00 9.64 -15.29
N TYR A 14 -11.95 10.28 -15.73
CA TYR A 14 -11.92 11.73 -15.99
C TYR A 14 -11.39 12.05 -17.39
N SER A 15 -11.76 13.21 -17.94
CA SER A 15 -11.27 13.75 -19.20
C SER A 15 -10.48 15.03 -18.97
N PHE A 16 -9.61 15.38 -19.95
CA PHE A 16 -8.94 16.68 -19.98
C PHE A 16 -9.58 17.54 -21.06
N ARG A 17 -9.90 18.77 -20.74
CA ARG A 17 -10.41 19.76 -21.69
C ARG A 17 -9.42 20.91 -21.85
N ASP A 18 -9.18 21.29 -23.12
CA ASP A 18 -8.17 22.29 -23.54
C ASP A 18 -8.76 23.72 -23.72
N SER A 19 -9.96 24.01 -23.26
CA SER A 19 -10.70 25.22 -23.64
C SER A 19 -10.76 26.30 -22.54
N TYR A 20 -9.73 26.41 -21.73
CA TYR A 20 -9.69 27.40 -20.65
C TYR A 20 -8.80 28.57 -21.00
N ASN A 21 -9.27 29.79 -20.71
CA ASN A 21 -8.54 31.01 -21.01
C ASN A 21 -7.61 31.45 -19.86
N GLU A 22 -7.78 30.92 -18.67
CA GLU A 22 -7.05 31.33 -17.47
C GLU A 22 -6.80 30.12 -16.57
N THR A 23 -5.58 30.02 -16.03
CA THR A 23 -5.18 28.91 -15.15
C THR A 23 -5.81 28.99 -13.76
N SER A 24 -6.12 27.84 -13.21
CA SER A 24 -6.61 27.64 -11.85
C SER A 24 -5.78 26.57 -11.13
N VAL A 25 -5.90 26.50 -9.81
CA VAL A 25 -5.30 25.42 -9.02
C VAL A 25 -5.85 24.08 -9.50
N TYR A 26 -4.99 23.07 -9.60
CA TYR A 26 -5.24 21.72 -10.15
C TYR A 26 -5.37 21.64 -11.69
N ASP A 27 -5.15 22.75 -12.42
CA ASP A 27 -4.98 22.68 -13.87
C ASP A 27 -3.57 22.16 -14.21
N PHE A 28 -3.49 21.50 -15.38
CA PHE A 28 -2.20 21.18 -15.98
C PHE A 28 -1.83 22.30 -16.96
N ALA A 29 -0.79 23.02 -16.62
CA ALA A 29 -0.23 24.08 -17.45
C ALA A 29 0.94 23.52 -18.26
N SER A 30 0.91 23.65 -19.59
CA SER A 30 2.09 23.45 -20.43
C SER A 30 2.84 24.78 -20.53
N ILE A 31 4.03 24.85 -19.99
CA ILE A 31 4.82 26.06 -19.88
C ILE A 31 6.19 25.93 -20.55
N ASP A 32 6.66 27.02 -21.11
CA ASP A 32 8.08 27.21 -21.41
C ASP A 32 8.68 28.08 -20.30
N PHE A 33 9.84 27.72 -19.81
CA PHE A 33 10.49 28.54 -18.80
C PHE A 33 12.02 28.61 -18.98
N VAL A 34 12.60 29.73 -18.58
CA VAL A 34 14.03 29.94 -18.49
C VAL A 34 14.34 30.57 -17.14
N GLY A 35 15.08 29.85 -16.32
CA GLY A 35 15.50 30.26 -14.98
C GLY A 35 16.88 30.96 -15.02
N MET A 36 16.97 32.02 -14.25
CA MET A 36 18.19 32.83 -14.09
C MET A 36 18.47 33.07 -12.62
N VAL A 37 19.73 32.96 -12.23
CA VAL A 37 20.26 33.37 -10.93
C VAL A 37 21.34 34.40 -11.17
N ASP A 38 21.27 35.53 -10.49
CA ASP A 38 22.19 36.68 -10.68
C ASP A 38 22.27 37.19 -12.13
N GLY A 39 21.18 36.97 -12.92
CA GLY A 39 21.06 37.35 -14.32
C GLY A 39 21.67 36.37 -15.33
N GLU A 40 22.22 35.25 -14.87
CA GLU A 40 22.76 34.16 -15.70
C GLU A 40 21.88 32.94 -15.70
N VAL A 41 21.67 32.33 -16.89
CA VAL A 41 20.92 31.07 -17.02
C VAL A 41 21.74 29.92 -16.42
N PHE A 42 21.12 29.09 -15.60
CA PHE A 42 21.77 27.94 -14.97
C PHE A 42 21.35 26.63 -15.61
N ASP A 43 22.22 25.62 -15.53
CA ASP A 43 21.97 24.28 -16.06
C ASP A 43 20.77 23.61 -15.39
N GLY A 44 19.87 23.07 -16.21
CA GLY A 44 18.61 22.48 -15.75
C GLY A 44 17.50 23.48 -15.40
N GLY A 45 17.77 24.80 -15.52
CA GLY A 45 16.81 25.87 -15.25
C GLY A 45 15.84 26.16 -16.39
N SER A 46 15.89 25.45 -17.53
CA SER A 46 15.09 25.76 -18.71
C SER A 46 14.39 24.53 -19.25
N ALA A 47 13.14 24.65 -19.66
CA ALA A 47 12.40 23.64 -20.39
C ALA A 47 11.37 24.28 -21.33
N THR A 48 10.98 23.52 -22.36
CA THR A 48 9.93 23.89 -23.29
C THR A 48 8.81 22.84 -23.23
N ASN A 49 7.58 23.29 -23.33
CA ASN A 49 6.37 22.47 -23.28
C ASN A 49 6.31 21.54 -22.04
N TYR A 50 6.81 22.04 -20.91
CA TYR A 50 6.79 21.30 -19.65
C TYR A 50 5.38 21.27 -19.07
N ARG A 51 4.86 20.08 -18.79
CA ARG A 51 3.51 19.87 -18.24
C ARG A 51 3.58 19.90 -16.71
N LEU A 52 3.03 20.94 -16.12
CA LEU A 52 3.03 21.21 -14.68
C LEU A 52 1.59 21.18 -14.13
N GLU A 53 1.34 20.40 -13.09
CA GLU A 53 0.09 20.43 -12.32
C GLU A 53 0.18 21.53 -11.27
N LEU A 54 -0.65 22.57 -11.38
CA LEU A 54 -0.66 23.71 -10.46
C LEU A 54 -1.24 23.32 -9.10
N GLY A 55 -0.50 23.55 -8.03
CA GLY A 55 -0.83 23.14 -6.66
C GLY A 55 -0.26 21.78 -6.26
N SER A 56 0.50 21.12 -7.15
CA SER A 56 1.17 19.86 -6.86
C SER A 56 2.35 20.00 -5.89
N LYS A 57 2.90 21.20 -5.76
CA LYS A 57 4.13 21.52 -5.03
C LYS A 57 5.35 20.76 -5.53
N SER A 58 5.36 20.43 -6.82
CA SER A 58 6.47 19.76 -7.48
C SER A 58 7.61 20.72 -7.87
N PHE A 59 7.30 22.01 -7.93
CA PHE A 59 8.26 23.09 -8.14
C PHE A 59 8.65 23.78 -6.82
N ILE A 60 9.61 24.70 -6.91
CA ILE A 60 10.06 25.51 -5.77
C ILE A 60 8.87 26.32 -5.23
N ASP A 61 8.81 26.48 -3.91
CA ASP A 61 7.72 27.20 -3.23
C ASP A 61 7.40 28.53 -3.90
N THR A 62 6.10 28.82 -4.03
CA THR A 62 5.52 30.01 -4.68
C THR A 62 5.59 30.04 -6.21
N PHE A 63 6.30 29.12 -6.89
CA PHE A 63 6.38 29.10 -8.35
C PHE A 63 5.00 28.85 -8.98
N GLU A 64 4.34 27.78 -8.57
CA GLU A 64 3.04 27.38 -9.10
C GLU A 64 1.95 28.42 -8.79
N ASP A 65 1.97 29.01 -7.60
CA ASP A 65 1.00 30.04 -7.18
C ASP A 65 1.07 31.29 -8.05
N GLN A 66 2.26 31.65 -8.54
CA GLN A 66 2.42 32.80 -9.40
C GLN A 66 1.96 32.57 -10.84
N ILE A 67 1.80 31.31 -11.26
CA ILE A 67 1.27 30.93 -12.59
C ILE A 67 -0.25 30.93 -12.58
N VAL A 68 -0.89 30.69 -11.42
CA VAL A 68 -2.35 30.77 -11.30
C VAL A 68 -2.85 32.15 -11.73
N GLY A 69 -3.89 32.18 -12.59
CA GLY A 69 -4.44 33.40 -13.17
C GLY A 69 -3.79 33.84 -14.49
N MET A 70 -2.75 33.14 -14.98
CA MET A 70 -2.18 33.42 -16.32
C MET A 70 -3.09 32.92 -17.43
N LYS A 71 -3.05 33.61 -18.58
CA LYS A 71 -3.77 33.24 -19.80
C LYS A 71 -2.81 32.59 -20.80
N VAL A 72 -3.36 31.75 -21.67
CA VAL A 72 -2.58 31.16 -22.77
C VAL A 72 -1.95 32.23 -23.61
N GLY A 73 -0.64 32.16 -23.83
CA GLY A 73 0.19 33.14 -24.50
C GLY A 73 0.82 34.21 -23.60
N ASP A 74 0.41 34.28 -22.32
CA ASP A 74 1.03 35.22 -21.39
C ASP A 74 2.47 34.79 -21.04
N SER A 75 3.33 35.79 -20.86
CA SER A 75 4.67 35.63 -20.32
C SER A 75 4.82 36.45 -19.04
N LYS A 76 5.42 35.86 -18.01
CA LYS A 76 5.58 36.47 -16.69
C LYS A 76 6.91 36.08 -16.07
N ASP A 77 7.51 37.02 -15.36
CA ASP A 77 8.69 36.75 -14.53
C ASP A 77 8.22 36.25 -13.16
N VAL A 78 8.56 35.01 -12.86
CA VAL A 78 8.23 34.30 -11.61
C VAL A 78 9.44 34.35 -10.70
N ASN A 79 9.33 35.02 -9.56
CA ASN A 79 10.39 35.20 -8.59
C ASN A 79 10.28 34.15 -7.47
N VAL A 80 11.34 33.36 -7.28
CA VAL A 80 11.41 32.33 -6.26
C VAL A 80 12.75 32.35 -5.54
N THR A 81 12.82 31.69 -4.38
CA THR A 81 14.10 31.50 -3.67
C THR A 81 14.32 30.00 -3.49
N PHE A 82 15.48 29.51 -3.88
CA PHE A 82 15.85 28.13 -3.67
C PHE A 82 15.93 27.80 -2.17
N PRO A 83 15.41 26.68 -1.70
CA PRO A 83 15.53 26.29 -0.30
C PRO A 83 16.98 26.01 0.10
N GLU A 84 17.31 26.22 1.37
CA GLU A 84 18.66 25.98 1.93
C GLU A 84 19.14 24.52 1.80
N ASN A 85 18.20 23.56 1.71
CA ASN A 85 18.48 22.13 1.53
C ASN A 85 18.38 21.66 0.08
N TYR A 86 18.43 22.56 -0.89
CA TYR A 86 18.36 22.20 -2.31
C TYR A 86 19.57 21.35 -2.72
N GLN A 87 19.36 20.40 -3.65
CA GLN A 87 20.40 19.43 -4.03
C GLN A 87 21.64 20.06 -4.68
N ALA A 88 21.46 21.12 -5.48
CA ALA A 88 22.54 21.82 -6.14
C ALA A 88 23.13 22.90 -5.21
N GLU A 89 24.33 22.68 -4.69
CA GLU A 89 25.03 23.55 -3.74
C GLU A 89 25.13 25.00 -4.22
N ASN A 90 25.35 25.22 -5.54
CA ASN A 90 25.49 26.53 -6.15
C ASN A 90 24.19 27.34 -6.24
N LEU A 91 23.05 26.73 -5.96
CA LEU A 91 21.72 27.35 -6.03
C LEU A 91 21.07 27.53 -4.64
N LYS A 92 21.56 26.85 -3.59
CA LYS A 92 21.00 26.92 -2.23
C LYS A 92 20.80 28.33 -1.73
N GLY A 93 19.61 28.64 -1.23
CA GLY A 93 19.26 29.95 -0.65
C GLY A 93 19.26 31.12 -1.62
N LYS A 94 19.55 30.91 -2.92
CA LYS A 94 19.64 31.98 -3.88
C LYS A 94 18.31 32.41 -4.46
N PRO A 95 18.08 33.71 -4.68
CA PRO A 95 16.94 34.18 -5.45
C PRO A 95 17.11 33.84 -6.92
N ALA A 96 16.04 33.42 -7.56
CA ALA A 96 16.00 33.12 -8.99
C ALA A 96 14.78 33.76 -9.64
N VAL A 97 14.92 34.10 -10.90
CA VAL A 97 13.84 34.61 -11.74
C VAL A 97 13.64 33.66 -12.90
N PHE A 98 12.41 33.15 -13.02
CA PHE A 98 12.00 32.31 -14.13
C PHE A 98 11.10 33.08 -15.07
N LYS A 99 11.55 33.25 -16.30
CA LYS A 99 10.70 33.80 -17.36
C LYS A 99 9.81 32.65 -17.87
N VAL A 100 8.54 32.68 -17.52
CA VAL A 100 7.57 31.64 -17.84
C VAL A 100 6.62 32.11 -18.91
N THR A 101 6.39 31.28 -19.94
CA THR A 101 5.37 31.50 -20.97
C THR A 101 4.36 30.34 -20.92
N LEU A 102 3.09 30.65 -20.80
CA LEU A 102 2.01 29.66 -20.76
C LEU A 102 1.58 29.31 -22.18
N GLN A 103 1.74 28.04 -22.56
CA GLN A 103 1.43 27.54 -23.89
C GLN A 103 0.02 26.94 -23.97
N LYS A 104 -0.39 26.18 -22.94
CA LYS A 104 -1.64 25.42 -22.93
C LYS A 104 -2.16 25.22 -21.51
N ILE A 105 -3.47 25.15 -21.38
CA ILE A 105 -4.16 24.80 -20.13
C ILE A 105 -5.01 23.54 -20.39
N GLU A 106 -4.81 22.51 -19.58
CA GLU A 106 -5.65 21.33 -19.56
C GLU A 106 -6.30 21.22 -18.16
N ARG A 107 -7.62 21.21 -18.11
CA ARG A 107 -8.36 21.02 -16.86
C ARG A 107 -8.92 19.60 -16.79
N LYS A 108 -8.73 18.99 -15.63
CA LYS A 108 -9.30 17.68 -15.31
C LYS A 108 -10.79 17.85 -15.01
N GLU A 109 -11.64 17.35 -15.90
CA GLU A 109 -13.09 17.31 -15.68
C GLU A 109 -13.48 15.94 -15.14
N LEU A 110 -14.12 15.93 -13.97
CA LEU A 110 -14.72 14.72 -13.43
C LEU A 110 -16.07 14.51 -14.12
N PRO A 111 -16.39 13.27 -14.53
CA PRO A 111 -17.70 12.95 -15.09
C PRO A 111 -18.78 13.11 -14.01
N GLU A 112 -19.99 13.40 -14.44
CA GLU A 112 -21.14 13.34 -13.55
C GLU A 112 -21.31 11.91 -13.02
N ILE A 113 -21.56 11.79 -11.71
CA ILE A 113 -21.80 10.50 -11.06
C ILE A 113 -23.26 10.09 -11.33
N ASN A 114 -23.45 9.38 -12.44
CA ASN A 114 -24.74 8.89 -12.94
C ASN A 114 -24.61 7.45 -13.47
N ASP A 115 -25.66 6.91 -14.09
CA ASP A 115 -25.66 5.54 -14.61
C ASP A 115 -24.61 5.35 -15.72
N ALA A 116 -24.40 6.35 -16.57
CA ALA A 116 -23.36 6.30 -17.60
C ALA A 116 -21.95 6.20 -16.99
N PHE A 117 -21.71 6.89 -15.88
CA PHE A 117 -20.47 6.74 -15.12
C PHE A 117 -20.33 5.32 -14.58
N ALA A 118 -21.38 4.76 -13.95
CA ALA A 118 -21.34 3.41 -13.41
C ALA A 118 -21.01 2.36 -14.47
N SER A 119 -21.64 2.45 -15.63
CA SER A 119 -21.40 1.55 -16.78
C SER A 119 -19.98 1.67 -17.36
N ASN A 120 -19.35 2.85 -17.26
CA ASN A 120 -18.01 3.07 -17.78
C ASN A 120 -16.90 2.54 -16.84
N VAL A 121 -17.14 2.53 -15.52
CA VAL A 121 -16.12 2.19 -14.51
C VAL A 121 -16.35 0.84 -13.82
N SER A 122 -17.47 0.16 -14.14
CA SER A 122 -17.85 -1.10 -13.51
C SER A 122 -18.66 -1.99 -14.50
N GLU A 123 -19.03 -3.17 -14.05
CA GLU A 123 -19.92 -4.10 -14.78
C GLU A 123 -21.42 -3.82 -14.56
N PHE A 124 -21.77 -2.78 -13.78
CA PHE A 124 -23.15 -2.45 -13.45
C PHE A 124 -23.72 -1.41 -14.41
N GLU A 125 -25.01 -1.54 -14.74
CA GLU A 125 -25.70 -0.62 -15.64
C GLU A 125 -26.20 0.64 -14.94
N THR A 126 -26.43 0.56 -13.62
CA THR A 126 -26.94 1.68 -12.83
C THR A 126 -26.03 2.07 -11.69
N LEU A 127 -26.04 3.35 -11.33
CA LEU A 127 -25.29 3.89 -10.20
C LEU A 127 -25.72 3.26 -8.88
N ASP A 128 -27.00 2.94 -8.71
CA ASP A 128 -27.53 2.32 -7.51
C ASP A 128 -27.02 0.89 -7.32
N GLU A 129 -26.91 0.10 -8.37
CA GLU A 129 -26.30 -1.23 -8.31
C GLU A 129 -24.82 -1.14 -7.97
N TYR A 130 -24.10 -0.23 -8.59
CA TYR A 130 -22.68 -0.01 -8.31
C TYR A 130 -22.44 0.44 -6.85
N LYS A 131 -23.27 1.35 -6.33
CA LYS A 131 -23.21 1.75 -4.91
C LYS A 131 -23.47 0.58 -3.97
N LYS A 132 -24.48 -0.24 -4.23
CA LYS A 132 -24.79 -1.44 -3.43
C LYS A 132 -23.65 -2.44 -3.42
N ASP A 133 -22.99 -2.64 -4.56
CA ASP A 133 -21.82 -3.51 -4.64
C ASP A 133 -20.63 -2.96 -3.82
N ILE A 134 -20.34 -1.65 -3.94
CA ILE A 134 -19.31 -1.00 -3.13
C ILE A 134 -19.64 -1.12 -1.64
N GLU A 135 -20.88 -0.86 -1.23
CA GLU A 135 -21.34 -0.98 0.14
C GLU A 135 -21.14 -2.40 0.67
N LYS A 136 -21.56 -3.40 -0.12
CA LYS A 136 -21.39 -4.82 0.21
C LYS A 136 -19.90 -5.19 0.37
N ARG A 137 -19.05 -4.77 -0.56
CA ARG A 137 -17.59 -5.02 -0.49
C ARG A 137 -16.94 -4.34 0.72
N LEU A 138 -17.34 -3.10 1.02
CA LEU A 138 -16.84 -2.37 2.18
C LEU A 138 -17.34 -3.01 3.49
N GLN A 139 -18.58 -3.48 3.53
CA GLN A 139 -19.12 -4.20 4.69
C GLN A 139 -18.35 -5.50 4.94
N ILE A 140 -18.18 -6.33 3.90
CA ILE A 140 -17.39 -7.57 3.99
C ILE A 140 -15.96 -7.30 4.47
N LYS A 141 -15.35 -6.21 3.99
CA LYS A 141 -13.99 -5.83 4.42
C LYS A 141 -13.98 -5.43 5.90
N LYS A 142 -14.93 -4.61 6.34
CA LYS A 142 -15.05 -4.19 7.74
C LYS A 142 -15.34 -5.37 8.67
N ASP A 143 -16.22 -6.27 8.26
CA ASP A 143 -16.54 -7.47 9.06
C ASP A 143 -15.31 -8.35 9.25
N LYS A 144 -14.54 -8.58 8.18
CA LYS A 144 -13.29 -9.33 8.25
C LYS A 144 -12.21 -8.62 9.12
N GLU A 145 -12.12 -7.30 9.03
CA GLU A 145 -11.20 -6.53 9.87
C GLU A 145 -11.60 -6.58 11.34
N ALA A 146 -12.90 -6.47 11.64
CA ALA A 146 -13.45 -6.59 12.99
C ALA A 146 -13.23 -8.00 13.55
N GLU A 147 -13.47 -9.02 12.75
CA GLU A 147 -13.25 -10.43 13.15
C GLU A 147 -11.77 -10.68 13.46
N ARG A 148 -10.85 -10.27 12.57
CA ARG A 148 -9.41 -10.39 12.82
C ARG A 148 -8.96 -9.65 14.07
N LYS A 149 -9.52 -8.46 14.32
CA LYS A 149 -9.22 -7.70 15.53
C LYS A 149 -9.68 -8.47 16.77
N LEU A 150 -10.91 -8.96 16.77
CA LEU A 150 -11.47 -9.76 17.88
C LEU A 150 -10.60 -10.99 18.15
N GLU A 151 -10.20 -11.73 17.11
CA GLU A 151 -9.34 -12.92 17.24
C GLU A 151 -7.98 -12.57 17.85
N ASN A 152 -7.35 -11.48 17.39
CA ASN A 152 -6.09 -11.01 17.96
C ASN A 152 -6.26 -10.57 19.42
N ASP A 153 -7.31 -9.82 19.74
CA ASP A 153 -7.60 -9.36 21.10
C ASP A 153 -7.82 -10.55 22.07
N LEU A 154 -8.52 -11.61 21.63
CA LEU A 154 -8.71 -12.83 22.41
C LEU A 154 -7.38 -13.55 22.69
N ILE A 155 -6.53 -13.70 21.67
CA ILE A 155 -5.21 -14.31 21.83
C ILE A 155 -4.34 -13.44 22.76
N GLU A 156 -4.31 -12.14 22.55
CA GLU A 156 -3.53 -11.21 23.39
C GLU A 156 -3.95 -11.29 24.86
N GLN A 157 -5.26 -11.32 25.13
CA GLN A 157 -5.78 -11.40 26.49
C GLN A 157 -5.40 -12.71 27.18
N ILE A 158 -5.52 -13.87 26.50
CA ILE A 158 -5.13 -15.15 27.11
C ILE A 158 -3.61 -15.19 27.37
N VAL A 159 -2.80 -14.69 26.44
CA VAL A 159 -1.33 -14.65 26.60
C VAL A 159 -0.93 -13.72 27.73
N LYS A 160 -1.58 -12.56 27.85
CA LYS A 160 -1.32 -11.59 28.93
C LYS A 160 -1.67 -12.15 30.31
N ASN A 161 -2.75 -12.92 30.38
CA ASN A 161 -3.22 -13.56 31.65
C ASN A 161 -2.49 -14.88 31.97
N SER A 162 -1.56 -15.30 31.11
CA SER A 162 -0.80 -16.53 31.30
C SER A 162 0.61 -16.23 31.79
N GLU A 163 1.07 -16.99 32.79
CA GLU A 163 2.44 -16.99 33.28
C GLU A 163 3.21 -18.13 32.59
N VAL A 164 4.17 -17.75 31.74
CA VAL A 164 4.98 -18.72 30.97
C VAL A 164 6.44 -18.25 30.99
N GLU A 165 7.33 -19.11 31.40
CA GLU A 165 8.76 -18.93 31.22
C GLU A 165 9.14 -19.36 29.80
N VAL A 166 9.66 -18.41 29.01
CA VAL A 166 10.08 -18.68 27.65
C VAL A 166 11.58 -19.01 27.63
N PRO A 167 11.98 -20.25 27.31
CA PRO A 167 13.37 -20.63 27.20
C PRO A 167 14.11 -19.81 26.13
N ASN A 168 15.30 -19.30 26.45
CA ASN A 168 16.07 -18.48 25.52
C ASN A 168 16.40 -19.20 24.20
N VAL A 169 16.56 -20.53 24.24
CA VAL A 169 16.77 -21.35 23.03
C VAL A 169 15.63 -21.21 22.02
N LEU A 170 14.37 -21.08 22.48
CA LEU A 170 13.23 -20.86 21.61
C LEU A 170 13.24 -19.46 20.99
N VAL A 171 13.64 -18.45 21.76
CA VAL A 171 13.78 -17.07 21.28
C VAL A 171 14.85 -16.98 20.20
N GLU A 172 16.03 -17.58 20.43
CA GLU A 172 17.10 -17.61 19.42
C GLU A 172 16.66 -18.30 18.13
N ARG A 173 15.99 -19.44 18.26
CA ARG A 173 15.45 -20.16 17.09
C ARG A 173 14.41 -19.32 16.33
N GLN A 174 13.57 -18.57 17.04
CA GLN A 174 12.59 -17.67 16.41
C GLN A 174 13.28 -16.53 15.67
N LEU A 175 14.38 -16.00 16.21
CA LEU A 175 15.21 -15.00 15.55
C LEU A 175 15.89 -15.54 14.29
N ASP A 176 16.40 -16.79 14.34
CA ASP A 176 16.97 -17.45 13.17
C ASP A 176 15.93 -17.58 12.04
N MET A 177 14.71 -18.01 12.38
CA MET A 177 13.61 -18.08 11.42
C MET A 177 13.26 -16.71 10.83
N PHE A 178 13.26 -15.67 11.64
CA PHE A 178 13.04 -14.29 11.17
C PHE A 178 14.08 -13.84 10.15
N ILE A 179 15.38 -14.10 10.43
CA ILE A 179 16.48 -13.75 9.52
C ILE A 179 16.35 -14.54 8.20
N GLN A 180 16.10 -15.84 8.29
CA GLN A 180 15.92 -16.70 7.11
C GLN A 180 14.73 -16.26 6.22
N ASP A 181 13.61 -15.86 6.84
CA ASP A 181 12.46 -15.33 6.12
C ASP A 181 12.76 -14.00 5.44
N LEU A 182 13.52 -13.11 6.12
CA LEU A 182 13.99 -11.87 5.54
C LEU A 182 14.92 -12.11 4.34
N GLU A 183 15.89 -13.03 4.46
CA GLU A 183 16.78 -13.42 3.36
C GLU A 183 15.99 -13.94 2.16
N THR A 184 15.01 -14.80 2.42
CA THR A 184 14.14 -15.36 1.38
C THR A 184 13.37 -14.26 0.65
N ARG A 185 12.75 -13.32 1.37
CA ARG A 185 12.03 -12.20 0.77
C ARG A 185 12.93 -11.27 -0.04
N LEU A 186 14.11 -10.96 0.46
CA LEU A 186 15.11 -10.17 -0.26
C LEU A 186 15.58 -10.85 -1.53
N SER A 187 15.81 -12.17 -1.47
CA SER A 187 16.21 -12.99 -2.62
C SER A 187 15.18 -12.94 -3.77
N TYR A 188 13.87 -12.97 -3.47
CA TYR A 188 12.83 -12.79 -4.49
C TYR A 188 12.88 -11.41 -5.16
N GLN A 189 13.44 -10.40 -4.50
CA GLN A 189 13.67 -9.06 -5.05
C GLN A 189 15.07 -8.90 -5.69
N GLY A 190 15.86 -9.98 -5.76
CA GLY A 190 17.22 -9.95 -6.28
C GLY A 190 18.24 -9.27 -5.37
N LEU A 191 17.92 -9.08 -4.10
CA LEU A 191 18.80 -8.45 -3.10
C LEU A 191 19.38 -9.50 -2.16
N LYS A 192 20.63 -9.27 -1.71
CA LYS A 192 21.26 -10.03 -0.63
C LYS A 192 21.08 -9.30 0.69
N ILE A 193 20.98 -10.06 1.79
CA ILE A 193 20.80 -9.49 3.12
C ILE A 193 21.95 -8.53 3.50
N ASP A 194 23.19 -8.86 3.15
CA ASP A 194 24.35 -8.01 3.45
C ASP A 194 24.23 -6.62 2.81
N GLN A 195 23.81 -6.56 1.54
CA GLN A 195 23.60 -5.31 0.80
C GLN A 195 22.46 -4.48 1.40
N TYR A 196 21.39 -5.15 1.82
CA TYR A 196 20.27 -4.52 2.48
C TYR A 196 20.64 -3.91 3.83
N LEU A 197 21.40 -4.65 4.65
CA LEU A 197 21.86 -4.20 5.96
C LEU A 197 22.89 -3.07 5.84
N GLU A 198 23.79 -3.13 4.86
CA GLU A 198 24.74 -2.05 4.54
C GLU A 198 24.00 -0.76 4.16
N TYR A 199 22.97 -0.85 3.31
CA TYR A 199 22.13 0.29 2.94
C TYR A 199 21.43 0.92 4.16
N LEU A 200 20.98 0.11 5.10
CA LEU A 200 20.33 0.58 6.34
C LEU A 200 21.33 1.03 7.43
N GLY A 201 22.62 0.82 7.25
CA GLY A 201 23.63 1.13 8.27
C GLY A 201 23.51 0.29 9.55
N THR A 202 23.04 -0.96 9.43
CA THR A 202 22.81 -1.88 10.57
C THR A 202 23.51 -3.23 10.35
N THR A 203 23.42 -4.13 11.32
CA THR A 203 23.98 -5.49 11.26
C THR A 203 22.92 -6.52 11.63
N VAL A 204 23.18 -7.81 11.31
CA VAL A 204 22.32 -8.92 11.72
C VAL A 204 22.12 -8.95 13.23
N GLU A 205 23.20 -8.71 14.01
CA GLU A 205 23.17 -8.73 15.48
C GLU A 205 22.25 -7.62 16.03
N LYS A 206 22.35 -6.40 15.49
CA LYS A 206 21.47 -5.30 15.89
C LYS A 206 20.01 -5.59 15.53
N LEU A 207 19.77 -6.12 14.33
CA LEU A 207 18.44 -6.49 13.90
C LEU A 207 17.84 -7.60 14.80
N ARG A 208 18.64 -8.59 15.21
CA ARG A 208 18.22 -9.62 16.17
C ARG A 208 17.88 -9.02 17.53
N GLU A 209 18.69 -8.11 18.05
CA GLU A 209 18.43 -7.45 19.34
C GLU A 209 17.14 -6.62 19.30
N GLU A 210 16.91 -5.85 18.25
CA GLU A 210 15.67 -5.09 18.04
C GLU A 210 14.43 -5.98 17.97
N ARG A 211 14.55 -7.23 17.47
CA ARG A 211 13.45 -8.18 17.31
C ARG A 211 13.28 -9.15 18.48
N LYS A 212 14.17 -9.11 19.46
CA LYS A 212 14.22 -10.08 20.56
C LYS A 212 12.94 -10.12 21.40
N GLU A 213 12.41 -8.97 21.78
CA GLU A 213 11.16 -8.90 22.53
C GLU A 213 9.97 -9.44 21.69
N GLN A 214 9.93 -9.10 20.43
CA GLN A 214 8.89 -9.63 19.53
C GLN A 214 9.01 -11.15 19.37
N ALA A 215 10.22 -11.69 19.24
CA ALA A 215 10.46 -13.13 19.18
C ALA A 215 10.03 -13.83 20.47
N LYS A 216 10.29 -13.22 21.63
CA LYS A 216 9.86 -13.73 22.93
C LYS A 216 8.35 -13.77 23.06
N GLU A 217 7.65 -12.70 22.67
CA GLU A 217 6.18 -12.66 22.68
C GLU A 217 5.58 -13.70 21.71
N THR A 218 6.17 -13.87 20.53
CA THR A 218 5.75 -14.91 19.57
C THR A 218 5.91 -16.31 20.18
N CYS A 219 7.03 -16.60 20.85
CA CYS A 219 7.25 -17.86 21.54
C CYS A 219 6.28 -18.05 22.70
N LYS A 220 6.03 -17.00 23.49
CA LYS A 220 5.06 -17.03 24.59
C LYS A 220 3.67 -17.39 24.08
N THR A 221 3.22 -16.69 23.05
CA THR A 221 1.92 -16.93 22.38
C THR A 221 1.80 -18.38 21.96
N ARG A 222 2.81 -18.91 21.27
CA ARG A 222 2.80 -20.30 20.83
C ARG A 222 2.68 -21.28 22.00
N LEU A 223 3.49 -21.11 23.05
CA LEU A 223 3.46 -21.99 24.22
C LEU A 223 2.11 -21.96 24.94
N VAL A 224 1.49 -20.78 25.07
CA VAL A 224 0.16 -20.65 25.68
C VAL A 224 -0.90 -21.37 24.85
N LEU A 225 -0.87 -21.20 23.52
CA LEU A 225 -1.85 -21.85 22.64
C LEU A 225 -1.64 -23.37 22.58
N GLU A 226 -0.39 -23.85 22.56
CA GLU A 226 -0.08 -25.29 22.64
C GLU A 226 -0.60 -25.90 23.94
N GLU A 227 -0.47 -25.22 25.07
CA GLU A 227 -0.98 -25.69 26.34
C GLU A 227 -2.51 -25.66 26.42
N LEU A 228 -3.16 -24.64 25.85
CA LEU A 228 -4.62 -24.57 25.70
C LEU A 228 -5.13 -25.75 24.88
N ILE A 229 -4.52 -26.03 23.73
CA ILE A 229 -4.87 -27.14 22.85
C ILE A 229 -4.81 -28.45 23.61
N LYS A 230 -3.77 -28.68 24.42
CA LYS A 230 -3.62 -29.88 25.22
C LYS A 230 -4.68 -30.00 26.33
N LYS A 231 -4.89 -28.92 27.09
CA LYS A 231 -5.85 -28.90 28.21
C LYS A 231 -7.28 -29.12 27.76
N GLU A 232 -7.66 -28.51 26.67
CA GLU A 232 -9.02 -28.57 26.13
C GLU A 232 -9.20 -29.75 25.15
N ASN A 233 -8.14 -30.54 24.96
CA ASN A 233 -8.14 -31.71 24.06
C ASN A 233 -8.64 -31.36 22.64
N LEU A 234 -8.16 -30.24 22.11
CA LEU A 234 -8.49 -29.81 20.75
C LEU A 234 -7.59 -30.55 19.75
N PHE A 235 -8.23 -31.20 18.78
CA PHE A 235 -7.53 -31.93 17.72
C PHE A 235 -8.30 -31.81 16.40
N VAL A 236 -7.61 -32.06 15.31
CA VAL A 236 -8.20 -32.10 13.97
C VAL A 236 -8.59 -33.51 13.64
N THR A 237 -9.83 -33.75 13.20
CA THR A 237 -10.26 -35.05 12.72
C THR A 237 -9.95 -35.21 11.23
N ASP A 238 -9.89 -36.47 10.77
CA ASP A 238 -9.66 -36.75 9.35
C ASP A 238 -10.77 -36.16 8.49
N GLU A 239 -12.01 -36.14 8.95
CA GLU A 239 -13.16 -35.57 8.25
C GLU A 239 -13.03 -34.04 8.09
N GLU A 240 -12.53 -33.35 9.10
CA GLU A 240 -12.30 -31.88 9.04
C GLU A 240 -11.18 -31.52 8.07
N LEU A 241 -10.11 -32.33 8.12
CA LEU A 241 -9.01 -32.16 7.19
C LEU A 241 -9.49 -32.44 5.75
N ASP A 242 -10.23 -33.50 5.53
CA ASP A 242 -10.76 -33.87 4.22
C ASP A 242 -11.72 -32.83 3.68
N ALA A 243 -12.60 -32.28 4.50
CA ALA A 243 -13.49 -31.17 4.11
C ALA A 243 -12.70 -29.92 3.66
N LYS A 244 -11.65 -29.56 4.38
CA LYS A 244 -10.79 -28.43 4.03
C LYS A 244 -10.03 -28.68 2.72
N LEU A 245 -9.49 -29.88 2.56
CA LEU A 245 -8.77 -30.27 1.34
C LEU A 245 -9.72 -30.36 0.13
N GLU A 246 -10.96 -30.81 0.31
CA GLU A 246 -11.96 -30.84 -0.76
C GLU A 246 -12.34 -29.43 -1.23
N GLU A 247 -12.51 -28.48 -0.30
CA GLU A 247 -12.73 -27.05 -0.64
C GLU A 247 -11.62 -26.53 -1.54
N ASN A 248 -10.36 -26.78 -1.15
CA ASN A 248 -9.19 -26.36 -1.95
C ASN A 248 -9.10 -27.12 -3.27
N ALA A 249 -9.35 -28.42 -3.31
CA ALA A 249 -9.33 -29.22 -4.53
C ALA A 249 -10.28 -28.68 -5.61
N LYS A 250 -11.48 -28.21 -5.19
CA LYS A 250 -12.46 -27.55 -6.08
C LYS A 250 -11.88 -26.30 -6.77
N LEU A 251 -11.09 -25.49 -6.04
CA LEU A 251 -10.44 -24.30 -6.62
C LEU A 251 -9.45 -24.68 -7.73
N TYR A 252 -8.76 -25.82 -7.58
CA TYR A 252 -7.81 -26.34 -8.56
C TYR A 252 -8.46 -27.28 -9.58
N LYS A 253 -9.79 -27.48 -9.55
CA LYS A 253 -10.55 -28.38 -10.42
C LYS A 253 -10.01 -29.82 -10.39
N LYS A 254 -9.60 -30.29 -9.20
CA LYS A 254 -9.09 -31.64 -8.96
C LYS A 254 -10.07 -32.44 -8.10
N SER A 255 -10.00 -33.79 -8.19
CA SER A 255 -10.63 -34.65 -7.19
C SER A 255 -9.88 -34.53 -5.84
N LEU A 256 -10.56 -34.85 -4.73
CA LEU A 256 -9.91 -34.87 -3.41
C LEU A 256 -8.70 -35.82 -3.37
N GLU A 257 -8.84 -37.00 -3.97
CA GLU A 257 -7.77 -38.01 -4.01
C GLU A 257 -6.53 -37.52 -4.78
N ASP A 258 -6.73 -36.91 -5.96
CA ASP A 258 -5.63 -36.39 -6.77
C ASP A 258 -4.98 -35.17 -6.11
N TYR A 259 -5.79 -34.37 -5.43
CA TYR A 259 -5.29 -33.23 -4.66
C TYR A 259 -4.42 -33.69 -3.49
N LYS A 260 -4.91 -34.63 -2.67
CA LYS A 260 -4.14 -35.23 -1.56
C LYS A 260 -2.80 -35.82 -2.04
N LYS A 261 -2.79 -36.55 -3.16
CA LYS A 261 -1.55 -37.13 -3.73
C LYS A 261 -0.56 -36.07 -4.20
N SER A 262 -1.02 -34.86 -4.53
CA SER A 262 -0.17 -33.76 -4.97
C SER A 262 0.41 -32.93 -3.82
N LEU A 263 0.00 -33.17 -2.58
CA LEU A 263 0.47 -32.45 -1.39
C LEU A 263 1.62 -33.20 -0.72
N ASP A 264 2.57 -32.43 -0.22
CA ASP A 264 3.59 -32.95 0.70
C ASP A 264 3.11 -32.91 2.15
N ASN A 265 3.83 -33.60 3.03
CA ASN A 265 3.50 -33.66 4.45
C ASN A 265 3.52 -32.27 5.12
N HIS A 266 4.35 -31.35 4.63
CA HIS A 266 4.43 -30.00 5.17
C HIS A 266 3.16 -29.19 4.85
N THR A 267 2.65 -29.33 3.65
CA THR A 267 1.40 -28.66 3.24
C THR A 267 0.20 -29.26 3.99
N ILE A 268 0.16 -30.58 4.24
CA ILE A 268 -0.88 -31.21 5.04
C ILE A 268 -0.83 -30.66 6.47
N ALA A 269 0.33 -30.64 7.11
CA ALA A 269 0.50 -30.07 8.45
C ALA A 269 0.11 -28.60 8.54
N TYR A 270 0.31 -27.82 7.46
CA TYR A 270 -0.18 -26.45 7.38
C TYR A 270 -1.70 -26.38 7.45
N PHE A 271 -2.43 -27.22 6.70
CA PHE A 271 -3.90 -27.27 6.77
C PHE A 271 -4.41 -27.74 8.12
N GLU A 272 -3.77 -28.73 8.72
CA GLU A 272 -4.10 -29.19 10.08
C GLU A 272 -3.95 -28.07 11.10
N ASN A 273 -2.84 -27.32 11.02
CA ASN A 273 -2.61 -26.19 11.92
C ASN A 273 -3.64 -25.06 11.70
N ASP A 274 -4.02 -24.75 10.45
CA ASP A 274 -5.06 -23.76 10.12
C ASP A 274 -6.41 -24.14 10.75
N ILE A 275 -6.81 -25.42 10.63
CA ILE A 275 -8.04 -25.94 11.25
C ILE A 275 -7.95 -25.86 12.78
N LEU A 276 -6.81 -26.28 13.35
CA LEU A 276 -6.59 -26.28 14.78
C LEU A 276 -6.65 -24.87 15.37
N MET A 277 -6.02 -23.91 14.73
CA MET A 277 -6.07 -22.50 15.15
C MET A 277 -7.49 -21.95 15.09
N LYS A 278 -8.25 -22.30 14.07
CA LYS A 278 -9.67 -21.94 14.01
C LYS A 278 -10.47 -22.52 15.19
N LYS A 279 -10.25 -23.78 15.54
CA LYS A 279 -10.87 -24.41 16.72
C LYS A 279 -10.50 -23.70 18.02
N VAL A 280 -9.24 -23.27 18.16
CA VAL A 280 -8.80 -22.48 19.33
C VAL A 280 -9.57 -21.17 19.41
N ILE A 281 -9.69 -20.45 18.29
CA ILE A 281 -10.44 -19.21 18.24
C ILE A 281 -11.93 -19.43 18.55
N ASP A 282 -12.55 -20.44 17.96
CA ASP A 282 -13.96 -20.78 18.20
C ASP A 282 -14.19 -21.13 19.68
N PHE A 283 -13.26 -21.88 20.30
CA PHE A 283 -13.27 -22.17 21.72
C PHE A 283 -13.17 -20.91 22.58
N LEU A 284 -12.25 -20.01 22.23
CA LEU A 284 -12.09 -18.74 22.94
C LEU A 284 -13.33 -17.85 22.79
N LYS A 285 -13.91 -17.76 21.58
CA LYS A 285 -15.16 -17.03 21.34
C LYS A 285 -16.32 -17.59 22.17
N ALA A 286 -16.44 -18.91 22.28
CA ALA A 286 -17.54 -19.56 23.02
C ALA A 286 -17.42 -19.42 24.54
N ASN A 287 -16.22 -19.27 25.09
CA ASN A 287 -15.96 -19.28 26.53
C ASN A 287 -15.60 -17.87 27.10
N ASN A 288 -15.72 -16.81 26.31
CA ASN A 288 -15.47 -15.44 26.75
C ASN A 288 -16.68 -14.54 26.47
N ASN A 289 -16.86 -13.53 27.32
CA ASN A 289 -17.86 -12.49 27.08
C ASN A 289 -17.29 -11.49 26.07
N ILE A 290 -17.82 -11.53 24.86
CA ILE A 290 -17.46 -10.59 23.79
C ILE A 290 -18.42 -9.41 23.88
N ALA A 291 -17.90 -8.22 24.27
CA ALA A 291 -18.66 -6.99 24.38
C ALA A 291 -18.64 -6.18 23.08
#